data_fcba7c5ada8c6108631308cc34c7d00e
#
_entry.id   fcba7c5ada8c6108631308cc34c7d00e
#
_cell.length_a   1.000
_cell.length_b   1.000
_cell.length_c   1.000
_cell.angle_alpha   90.00
_cell.angle_beta   90.00
_cell.angle_gamma   90.00
#
_symmetry.space_group_name_H-M   'P 1'
#
loop_
_entity.id
_entity.type
_entity.pdbx_description
1 polymer ?
#
loop_
_entity_poly.entity_id
_entity_poly.type
_entity_poly.pdbx_seq_one_letter_code
_entity_poly.pdbx_strand_id
1 'polypeptide(L)'
;SLLDDIKDLDLKDKPVAVFGLGDSAGYGDNFCDAIEEIHDVFSSAGAKMIGYVPTEEYQFEASKAVRDGKFLGLPLDANNEDDLTEERVKAWTAQLVAEGMKA
;
A
#
# COMPACT_ATOMS: atom_id res chain seq x y z
N SER A 1 -2.32 -3.66 -21.03
CA SER A 1 -2.70 -4.10 -19.68
C SER A 1 -3.24 -2.93 -18.86
N LEU A 2 -3.86 -3.22 -17.74
CA LEU A 2 -4.37 -2.18 -16.84
C LEU A 2 -3.26 -1.23 -16.39
N LEU A 3 -2.08 -1.75 -16.10
CA LEU A 3 -0.94 -0.92 -15.67
C LEU A 3 -0.48 0.02 -16.79
N ASP A 4 -0.49 -0.43 -18.03
CA ASP A 4 -0.16 0.43 -19.17
C ASP A 4 -1.22 1.51 -19.38
N ASP A 5 -2.49 1.18 -19.19
CA ASP A 5 -3.59 2.14 -19.28
C ASP A 5 -3.47 3.23 -18.21
N ILE A 6 -3.05 2.87 -16.99
CA ILE A 6 -2.83 3.82 -15.90
C ILE A 6 -1.71 4.79 -16.22
N LYS A 7 -0.62 4.33 -16.84
CA LYS A 7 0.51 5.19 -17.22
C LYS A 7 0.11 6.32 -18.16
N ASP A 8 -0.94 6.12 -18.96
CA ASP A 8 -1.43 7.11 -19.91
C ASP A 8 -2.41 8.11 -19.29
N LEU A 9 -2.79 7.93 -18.01
CA LEU A 9 -3.67 8.86 -17.31
C LEU A 9 -2.89 10.05 -16.77
N ASP A 10 -3.54 11.20 -16.75
CA ASP A 10 -3.02 12.38 -16.07
C ASP A 10 -3.60 12.43 -14.65
N LEU A 11 -2.79 12.01 -13.68
CA LEU A 11 -3.16 11.98 -12.27
C LEU A 11 -2.45 13.06 -11.45
N LYS A 12 -1.96 14.10 -12.12
CA LYS A 12 -1.17 15.14 -11.47
C LYS A 12 -1.85 15.66 -10.20
N ASP A 13 -1.13 15.54 -9.08
CA ASP A 13 -1.54 16.01 -7.75
C ASP A 13 -2.80 15.35 -7.18
N LYS A 14 -3.32 14.29 -7.81
CA LYS A 14 -4.45 13.56 -7.25
C LYS A 14 -3.97 12.60 -6.17
N PRO A 15 -4.60 12.62 -4.98
CA PRO A 15 -4.21 11.69 -3.92
C PRO A 15 -4.63 10.26 -4.28
N VAL A 16 -3.67 9.35 -4.21
CA VAL A 16 -3.88 7.91 -4.47
C VAL A 16 -3.24 7.12 -3.36
N ALA A 17 -3.94 6.11 -2.89
CA ALA A 17 -3.44 5.17 -1.90
C ALA A 17 -3.64 3.75 -2.41
N VAL A 18 -2.72 2.86 -2.06
CA VAL A 18 -2.77 1.47 -2.51
C VAL A 18 -2.77 0.53 -1.31
N PHE A 19 -3.35 -0.65 -1.50
CA PHE A 19 -3.28 -1.71 -0.50
C PHE A 19 -3.01 -3.03 -1.22
N GLY A 20 -2.54 -4.02 -0.49
CA GLY A 20 -2.28 -5.33 -1.04
C GLY A 20 -2.46 -6.42 -0.01
N LEU A 21 -2.73 -7.64 -0.49
CA LEU A 21 -2.83 -8.82 0.35
C LEU A 21 -1.50 -9.56 0.36
N GLY A 22 -1.14 -10.15 1.50
CA GLY A 22 0.08 -10.90 1.63
C GLY A 22 -0.03 -12.00 2.67
N ASP A 23 0.99 -12.83 2.73
CA ASP A 23 1.12 -13.91 3.72
C ASP A 23 2.52 -13.79 4.36
N SER A 24 2.59 -13.15 5.52
CA SER A 24 3.87 -12.87 6.18
C SER A 24 4.57 -14.13 6.68
N ALA A 25 3.83 -15.17 7.01
CA ALA A 25 4.40 -16.43 7.48
C ALA A 25 4.81 -17.35 6.33
N GLY A 26 3.98 -17.46 5.28
CA GLY A 26 4.26 -18.32 4.13
C GLY A 26 5.18 -17.70 3.09
N TYR A 27 5.09 -16.39 2.91
CA TYR A 27 5.83 -15.63 1.90
C TYR A 27 6.44 -14.36 2.49
N GLY A 28 7.06 -14.47 3.67
CA GLY A 28 7.59 -13.33 4.40
C GLY A 28 8.72 -12.58 3.68
N ASP A 29 9.44 -13.25 2.80
CA ASP A 29 10.52 -12.65 2.01
C ASP A 29 10.01 -11.88 0.78
N ASN A 30 8.72 -12.03 0.44
CA ASN A 30 8.06 -11.33 -0.66
C ASN A 30 6.78 -10.63 -0.20
N PHE A 31 6.71 -10.28 1.08
CA PHE A 31 5.48 -9.78 1.68
C PHE A 31 4.95 -8.53 0.99
N CYS A 32 3.79 -8.64 0.36
CA CYS A 32 3.08 -7.56 -0.33
C CYS A 32 3.90 -6.81 -1.39
N ASP A 33 4.83 -7.50 -2.06
CA ASP A 33 5.70 -6.88 -3.08
C ASP A 33 4.92 -6.19 -4.20
N ALA A 34 3.72 -6.66 -4.53
CA ALA A 34 2.87 -6.07 -5.56
C ALA A 34 2.51 -4.60 -5.26
N ILE A 35 2.53 -4.18 -4.00
CA ILE A 35 2.28 -2.79 -3.62
C ILE A 35 3.30 -1.86 -4.29
N GLU A 36 4.58 -2.26 -4.36
CA GLU A 36 5.62 -1.45 -5.01
C GLU A 36 5.28 -1.18 -6.48
N GLU A 37 4.91 -2.22 -7.21
CA GLU A 37 4.63 -2.10 -8.65
C GLU A 37 3.45 -1.16 -8.88
N ILE A 38 2.36 -1.34 -8.16
CA ILE A 38 1.17 -0.51 -8.29
C ILE A 38 1.47 0.93 -7.88
N HIS A 39 2.17 1.12 -6.76
CA HIS A 39 2.59 2.43 -6.28
C HIS A 39 3.37 3.19 -7.36
N ASP A 40 4.37 2.54 -7.94
CA ASP A 40 5.26 3.21 -8.88
C ASP A 40 4.55 3.55 -10.20
N VAL A 41 3.58 2.73 -10.62
CA VAL A 41 2.78 3.04 -11.80
C VAL A 41 1.95 4.30 -11.59
N PHE A 42 1.24 4.42 -10.46
CA PHE A 42 0.46 5.63 -10.16
C PHE A 42 1.35 6.85 -9.94
N SER A 43 2.47 6.67 -9.24
CA SER A 43 3.43 7.76 -9.02
C SER A 43 3.97 8.29 -10.35
N SER A 44 4.27 7.40 -11.29
CA SER A 44 4.76 7.78 -12.62
C SER A 44 3.70 8.53 -13.43
N ALA A 45 2.43 8.31 -13.14
CA ALA A 45 1.32 9.03 -13.77
C ALA A 45 1.06 10.41 -13.13
N GLY A 46 1.86 10.79 -12.14
CA GLY A 46 1.77 12.11 -11.49
C GLY A 46 0.99 12.14 -10.19
N ALA A 47 0.46 11.01 -9.73
CA ALA A 47 -0.35 10.95 -8.51
C ALA A 47 0.45 11.34 -7.27
N LYS A 48 -0.22 11.97 -6.32
CA LYS A 48 0.32 12.19 -4.98
C LYS A 48 0.04 10.94 -4.16
N MET A 49 1.08 10.15 -3.92
CA MET A 49 0.92 8.90 -3.18
C MET A 49 0.82 9.17 -1.68
N ILE A 50 -0.22 8.63 -1.06
CA ILE A 50 -0.50 8.77 0.37
C ILE A 50 -0.80 7.38 0.96
N GLY A 51 -0.98 7.32 2.28
CA GLY A 51 -1.38 6.07 2.93
C GLY A 51 -0.23 5.14 3.25
N TYR A 52 0.99 5.65 3.41
CA TYR A 52 2.14 4.85 3.83
C TYR A 52 1.95 4.38 5.27
N VAL A 53 2.40 3.16 5.56
CA VAL A 53 2.18 2.51 6.85
C VAL A 53 3.53 2.10 7.46
N PRO A 54 3.78 2.42 8.75
CA PRO A 54 5.02 1.99 9.41
C PRO A 54 5.15 0.47 9.44
N THR A 55 6.38 -0.02 9.32
CA THR A 55 6.66 -1.46 9.30
C THR A 55 6.57 -2.12 10.67
N GLU A 56 6.59 -1.35 11.74
CA GLU A 56 6.72 -1.83 13.12
C GLU A 56 5.60 -2.79 13.57
N GLU A 57 4.41 -2.66 12.97
CA GLU A 57 3.26 -3.49 13.32
C GLU A 57 3.18 -4.80 12.54
N TYR A 58 4.17 -5.09 11.70
CA TYR A 58 4.17 -6.25 10.82
C TYR A 58 5.36 -7.15 11.07
N GLN A 59 5.13 -8.47 10.93
CA GLN A 59 6.18 -9.47 10.98
C GLN A 59 6.40 -10.01 9.57
N PHE A 60 7.58 -9.81 9.02
CA PHE A 60 7.95 -10.27 7.68
C PHE A 60 9.47 -10.27 7.55
N GLU A 61 10.01 -10.98 6.56
CA GLU A 61 11.45 -11.03 6.32
C GLU A 61 11.91 -9.90 5.41
N ALA A 62 11.22 -9.69 4.29
CA ALA A 62 11.55 -8.66 3.33
C ALA A 62 10.33 -8.26 2.50
N SER A 63 10.35 -7.04 1.99
CA SER A 63 9.32 -6.58 1.05
C SER A 63 9.87 -5.46 0.18
N LYS A 64 9.62 -5.54 -1.12
CA LYS A 64 9.92 -4.45 -2.06
C LYS A 64 9.02 -3.24 -1.85
N ALA A 65 7.92 -3.42 -1.12
CA ALA A 65 6.98 -2.35 -0.81
C ALA A 65 7.46 -1.44 0.32
N VAL A 66 8.64 -1.70 0.91
CA VAL A 66 9.18 -0.89 2.00
C VAL A 66 10.22 0.08 1.49
N ARG A 67 10.04 1.36 1.80
CA ARG A 67 11.01 2.44 1.56
C ARG A 67 11.07 3.34 2.78
N ASP A 68 12.27 3.66 3.23
CA ASP A 68 12.48 4.55 4.39
C ASP A 68 11.73 4.12 5.64
N GLY A 69 11.64 2.80 5.88
CA GLY A 69 11.01 2.24 7.06
C GLY A 69 9.48 2.20 7.02
N LYS A 70 8.87 2.42 5.85
CA LYS A 70 7.42 2.39 5.69
C LYS A 70 7.02 1.57 4.49
N PHE A 71 5.86 0.90 4.59
CA PHE A 71 5.20 0.33 3.43
C PHE A 71 4.62 1.45 2.56
N LEU A 72 4.70 1.29 1.25
CA LEU A 72 4.18 2.25 0.28
C LEU A 72 2.65 2.20 0.14
N GLY A 73 1.99 1.38 0.94
CA GLY A 73 0.55 1.22 1.00
C GLY A 73 0.16 0.39 2.21
N LEU A 74 -1.09 -0.04 2.30
CA LEU A 74 -1.57 -0.86 3.40
C LEU A 74 -1.38 -2.35 3.11
N PRO A 75 -0.49 -3.06 3.81
CA PRO A 75 -0.41 -4.51 3.70
C PRO A 75 -1.49 -5.15 4.56
N LEU A 76 -2.23 -6.11 4.00
CA LEU A 76 -3.23 -6.88 4.71
C LEU A 76 -2.83 -8.35 4.68
N ASP A 77 -2.58 -8.93 5.85
CA ASP A 77 -2.20 -10.32 6.00
C ASP A 77 -3.40 -11.14 6.47
N ALA A 78 -4.28 -11.46 5.53
CA ALA A 78 -5.50 -12.20 5.82
C ALA A 78 -5.25 -13.66 6.22
N ASN A 79 -4.09 -14.21 5.88
CA ASN A 79 -3.77 -15.60 6.21
C ASN A 79 -3.29 -15.77 7.66
N ASN A 80 -2.58 -14.76 8.19
CA ASN A 80 -1.98 -14.85 9.53
C ASN A 80 -2.58 -13.85 10.53
N GLU A 81 -3.07 -12.72 10.03
CA GLU A 81 -3.54 -11.61 10.86
C GLU A 81 -4.92 -11.10 10.43
N ASP A 82 -5.80 -12.03 10.00
CA ASP A 82 -7.14 -11.69 9.54
C ASP A 82 -7.95 -10.93 10.61
N ASP A 83 -7.72 -11.24 11.87
CA ASP A 83 -8.36 -10.55 13.00
C ASP A 83 -7.98 -9.07 13.10
N LEU A 84 -6.87 -8.66 12.47
CA LEU A 84 -6.41 -7.27 12.46
C LEU A 84 -6.87 -6.48 11.23
N THR A 85 -7.42 -7.15 10.22
CA THR A 85 -7.73 -6.53 8.92
C THR A 85 -8.72 -5.39 9.07
N GLU A 86 -9.82 -5.60 9.79
CA GLU A 86 -10.86 -4.57 9.97
C GLU A 86 -10.32 -3.33 10.65
N GLU A 87 -9.56 -3.49 11.73
CA GLU A 87 -8.97 -2.38 12.44
C GLU A 87 -7.94 -1.63 11.61
N ARG A 88 -7.13 -2.36 10.83
CA ARG A 88 -6.13 -1.78 9.95
C ARG A 88 -6.78 -0.94 8.85
N VAL A 89 -7.82 -1.45 8.22
CA VAL A 89 -8.56 -0.71 7.18
C VAL A 89 -9.21 0.54 7.78
N LYS A 90 -9.82 0.41 8.94
CA LYS A 90 -10.48 1.54 9.61
C LYS A 90 -9.49 2.64 9.97
N ALA A 91 -8.37 2.29 10.57
CA ALA A 91 -7.33 3.25 10.92
C ALA A 91 -6.73 3.89 9.66
N TRP A 92 -6.53 3.11 8.61
CA TRP A 92 -5.96 3.59 7.37
C TRP A 92 -6.88 4.57 6.66
N THR A 93 -8.19 4.32 6.63
CA THR A 93 -9.13 5.26 6.02
C THR A 93 -9.15 6.61 6.75
N ALA A 94 -9.04 6.62 8.07
CA ALA A 94 -8.89 7.85 8.84
C ALA A 94 -7.57 8.57 8.49
N GLN A 95 -6.48 7.82 8.34
CA GLN A 95 -5.19 8.36 7.92
C GLN A 95 -5.28 9.01 6.55
N LEU A 96 -5.95 8.35 5.58
CA LEU A 96 -6.09 8.88 4.23
C LEU A 96 -6.80 10.24 4.22
N VAL A 97 -7.85 10.38 5.00
CA VAL A 97 -8.57 11.65 5.12
C VAL A 97 -7.64 12.73 5.70
N ALA A 98 -6.86 12.39 6.73
CA ALA A 98 -5.89 13.32 7.33
C ALA A 98 -4.79 13.71 6.35
N GLU A 99 -4.44 12.85 5.39
CA GLU A 99 -3.40 13.09 4.40
C GLU A 99 -3.92 13.74 3.10
N GLY A 100 -5.18 14.13 3.06
CA GLY A 100 -5.74 14.92 1.98
C GLY A 100 -6.77 14.25 1.09
N MET A 101 -7.12 13.00 1.34
CA MET A 101 -8.17 12.33 0.58
C MET A 101 -9.54 12.83 1.03
N LYS A 102 -10.41 13.14 0.07
CA LYS A 102 -11.76 13.57 0.40
C LYS A 102 -12.62 12.36 0.79
N ALA A 103 -13.35 12.51 1.87
CA ALA A 103 -14.27 11.48 2.32
C ALA A 103 -15.48 11.36 1.37
#